data_05649fa9bd912303be0dd8738a1b2e69
#
_entry.id   05649fa9bd912303be0dd8738a1b2e69
#
_cell.length_a   1.000
_cell.length_b   1.000
_cell.length_c   1.000
_cell.angle_alpha   90.00
_cell.angle_beta   90.00
_cell.angle_gamma   90.00
#
_symmetry.space_group_name_H-M   'P 1'
#
loop_
_entity.id
_entity.type
_entity.pdbx_description
1 polymer ?
#
loop_
_entity_poly.entity_id
_entity_poly.type
_entity_poly.pdbx_seq_one_letter_code
_entity_poly.pdbx_strand_id
1 'polypeptide(L)'
;MPSHLARWTGLAGATLLALSAFLGGAFPAGPLRSTPVSIWQGTNGPLILAAWLVGTGLMAYAWWALRDGGPSTRWALITVGLWMLPLLIAPPFGSRDVYAYTCQGASFAGGISPYEQGVSALPCPWLETVSPIWRDTPAPYGPLFVLIAGAVVKATGSLTASIVLFRALSLVGVVLSAWALPVLARRAGVPAKRAVWLALGSPLIAAHLIGGPHNDVLMLAALVGGLAVVASHPGRPGMLLVGGLLLGVAVAIKSTAVVVVPFAALAATAGPYRIRTLIRDGGWVVGGAVAAVVGVTVAGGLDFGWVGGLSQGGAAVAWTSPPTAVGQTIGYIAALFGGHVDALPVTRGIAVVLLAVLLVWLWWRARTRDPLYYAGLALAVTVALSPVVHPWYWTWPLFVLAATARRTGWFVVVALVASFLVLPNGIGLPRFTKTVGAPLMTLLVIVVVIWLVRSARAARQPVATD
;
A
#
# COMPACT_ATOMS: atom_id res chain seq x y z
N MET A 1 -20.83 18.51 -4.83
CA MET A 1 -19.87 19.37 -5.55
C MET A 1 -19.97 19.09 -7.05
N PRO A 2 -20.05 20.09 -7.94
CA PRO A 2 -19.98 19.90 -9.39
C PRO A 2 -18.64 19.29 -9.82
N SER A 3 -18.66 18.40 -10.82
CA SER A 3 -17.47 17.64 -11.23
C SER A 3 -16.32 18.53 -11.77
N HIS A 4 -16.65 19.61 -12.49
CA HIS A 4 -15.63 20.56 -12.95
C HIS A 4 -14.93 21.25 -11.78
N LEU A 5 -15.69 21.66 -10.75
CA LEU A 5 -15.13 22.26 -9.55
C LEU A 5 -14.23 21.27 -8.78
N ALA A 6 -14.65 20.00 -8.67
CA ALA A 6 -13.80 18.96 -8.05
C ALA A 6 -12.46 18.79 -8.79
N ARG A 7 -12.47 18.81 -10.13
CA ARG A 7 -11.24 18.71 -10.95
C ARG A 7 -10.26 19.81 -10.60
N TRP A 8 -10.72 21.06 -10.61
CA TRP A 8 -9.84 22.21 -10.40
C TRP A 8 -9.43 22.37 -8.93
N THR A 9 -10.32 22.06 -7.99
CA THR A 9 -9.99 22.01 -6.54
C THR A 9 -8.88 21.00 -6.28
N GLY A 10 -9.00 19.79 -6.82
CA GLY A 10 -7.96 18.77 -6.63
C GLY A 10 -6.66 19.10 -7.36
N LEU A 11 -6.72 19.73 -8.55
CA LEU A 11 -5.51 20.21 -9.23
C LEU A 11 -4.81 21.31 -8.43
N ALA A 12 -5.55 22.27 -7.89
CA ALA A 12 -4.99 23.29 -6.98
C ALA A 12 -4.33 22.63 -5.76
N GLY A 13 -4.98 21.61 -5.18
CA GLY A 13 -4.41 20.81 -4.09
C GLY A 13 -3.10 20.13 -4.50
N ALA A 14 -3.06 19.45 -5.65
CA ALA A 14 -1.85 18.80 -6.16
C ALA A 14 -0.72 19.79 -6.45
N THR A 15 -1.05 21.00 -6.94
CA THR A 15 -0.09 22.07 -7.16
C THR A 15 0.50 22.58 -5.84
N LEU A 16 -0.32 22.74 -4.79
CA LEU A 16 0.16 23.09 -3.45
C LEU A 16 1.06 21.99 -2.85
N LEU A 17 0.74 20.70 -3.06
CA LEU A 17 1.63 19.62 -2.65
C LEU A 17 2.96 19.64 -3.40
N ALA A 18 2.95 19.94 -4.70
CA ALA A 18 4.18 20.11 -5.46
C ALA A 18 4.99 21.33 -4.98
N LEU A 19 4.34 22.45 -4.66
CA LEU A 19 4.99 23.61 -4.04
C LEU A 19 5.65 23.23 -2.72
N SER A 20 4.93 22.51 -1.85
CA SER A 20 5.48 22.00 -0.59
C SER A 20 6.67 21.07 -0.83
N ALA A 21 6.64 20.23 -1.89
CA ALA A 21 7.77 19.38 -2.27
C ALA A 21 8.99 20.18 -2.75
N PHE A 22 8.79 21.22 -3.55
CA PHE A 22 9.88 22.10 -4.01
C PHE A 22 10.53 22.91 -2.88
N LEU A 23 9.77 23.25 -1.85
CA LEU A 23 10.27 24.05 -0.71
C LEU A 23 10.84 23.19 0.42
N GLY A 24 10.32 21.96 0.62
CA GLY A 24 10.66 21.13 1.79
C GLY A 24 10.39 19.65 1.60
N GLY A 25 10.49 19.12 0.38
CA GLY A 25 10.35 17.71 0.07
C GLY A 25 11.49 16.84 0.62
N ALA A 26 11.50 15.58 0.24
CA ALA A 26 12.51 14.62 0.64
C ALA A 26 13.79 14.79 -0.21
N PHE A 27 14.48 15.92 -0.08
CA PHE A 27 15.71 16.19 -0.81
C PHE A 27 16.86 15.27 -0.41
N PRO A 28 17.80 14.93 -1.33
CA PRO A 28 18.98 14.15 -1.01
C PRO A 28 19.77 14.71 0.16
N ALA A 29 20.10 16.00 0.13
CA ALA A 29 20.82 16.71 1.20
C ALA A 29 19.90 17.21 2.34
N GLY A 30 18.61 16.87 2.32
CA GLY A 30 17.66 17.31 3.34
C GLY A 30 17.87 16.60 4.67
N PRO A 31 17.49 17.24 5.80
CA PRO A 31 17.68 16.67 7.12
C PRO A 31 16.91 15.36 7.29
N LEU A 32 17.60 14.33 7.78
CA LEU A 32 17.03 12.99 8.05
C LEU A 32 16.26 12.92 9.37
N ARG A 33 16.40 13.93 10.22
CA ARG A 33 15.76 14.02 11.54
C ARG A 33 15.11 15.40 11.70
N SER A 34 13.91 15.55 11.16
CA SER A 34 13.12 16.77 11.32
C SER A 34 11.89 16.48 12.16
N THR A 35 11.41 17.50 12.86
CA THR A 35 10.13 17.51 13.59
C THR A 35 9.19 18.50 12.90
N PRO A 36 7.86 18.45 13.11
CA PRO A 36 6.97 19.50 12.64
C PRO A 36 7.39 20.91 13.11
N VAL A 37 7.93 21.02 14.34
CA VAL A 37 8.42 22.27 14.92
C VAL A 37 9.69 22.74 14.20
N SER A 38 10.67 21.84 13.95
CA SER A 38 11.90 22.24 13.25
C SER A 38 11.65 22.60 11.78
N ILE A 39 10.63 21.98 11.15
CA ILE A 39 10.19 22.38 9.80
C ILE A 39 9.57 23.79 9.87
N TRP A 40 8.66 24.03 10.83
CA TRP A 40 8.00 25.32 11.01
C TRP A 40 8.99 26.47 11.23
N GLN A 41 10.04 26.21 12.02
CA GLN A 41 11.10 27.19 12.34
C GLN A 41 12.12 27.36 11.21
N GLY A 42 12.12 26.48 10.23
CA GLY A 42 13.05 26.53 9.10
C GLY A 42 12.63 27.54 8.03
N THR A 43 13.50 27.72 7.03
CA THR A 43 13.24 28.59 5.89
C THR A 43 11.96 28.14 5.16
N ASN A 44 11.03 29.08 4.96
CA ASN A 44 9.70 28.82 4.37
C ASN A 44 8.83 27.79 5.14
N GLY A 45 9.17 27.45 6.38
CA GLY A 45 8.52 26.41 7.15
C GLY A 45 7.00 26.55 7.25
N PRO A 46 6.43 27.72 7.62
CA PRO A 46 4.99 27.94 7.62
C PRO A 46 4.35 27.70 6.27
N LEU A 47 5.00 28.13 5.16
CA LEU A 47 4.50 27.94 3.80
C LEU A 47 4.54 26.47 3.39
N ILE A 48 5.60 25.72 3.73
CA ILE A 48 5.73 24.29 3.47
C ILE A 48 4.58 23.53 4.12
N LEU A 49 4.34 23.76 5.41
CA LEU A 49 3.30 23.05 6.17
C LEU A 49 1.89 23.49 5.74
N ALA A 50 1.67 24.78 5.47
CA ALA A 50 0.39 25.27 4.98
C ALA A 50 0.07 24.69 3.61
N ALA A 51 1.02 24.73 2.67
CA ALA A 51 0.85 24.17 1.34
C ALA A 51 0.59 22.64 1.38
N TRP A 52 1.29 21.91 2.24
CA TRP A 52 1.03 20.50 2.47
C TRP A 52 -0.37 20.24 3.03
N LEU A 53 -0.76 20.93 4.11
CA LEU A 53 -2.02 20.68 4.79
C LEU A 53 -3.22 21.09 3.92
N VAL A 54 -3.19 22.29 3.35
CA VAL A 54 -4.24 22.81 2.46
C VAL A 54 -4.29 22.00 1.17
N GLY A 55 -3.13 21.67 0.59
CA GLY A 55 -3.05 20.87 -0.63
C GLY A 55 -3.65 19.48 -0.45
N THR A 56 -3.28 18.78 0.63
CA THR A 56 -3.88 17.48 0.99
C THR A 56 -5.38 17.63 1.25
N GLY A 57 -5.80 18.67 1.98
CA GLY A 57 -7.21 18.94 2.28
C GLY A 57 -8.06 19.18 1.04
N LEU A 58 -7.58 19.98 0.10
CA LEU A 58 -8.30 20.24 -1.17
C LEU A 58 -8.44 18.96 -2.01
N MET A 59 -7.37 18.17 -2.15
CA MET A 59 -7.43 16.90 -2.87
C MET A 59 -8.38 15.92 -2.17
N ALA A 60 -8.27 15.79 -0.85
CA ALA A 60 -9.12 14.91 -0.03
C ALA A 60 -10.60 15.29 -0.16
N TYR A 61 -10.92 16.59 -0.08
CA TYR A 61 -12.27 17.09 -0.25
C TYR A 61 -12.82 16.82 -1.65
N ALA A 62 -12.06 17.13 -2.70
CA ALA A 62 -12.47 16.90 -4.08
C ALA A 62 -12.69 15.41 -4.38
N TRP A 63 -11.81 14.55 -3.85
CA TRP A 63 -11.93 13.10 -3.99
C TRP A 63 -13.16 12.55 -3.25
N TRP A 64 -13.33 12.96 -1.99
CA TRP A 64 -14.47 12.52 -1.17
C TRP A 64 -15.82 13.03 -1.73
N ALA A 65 -15.87 14.26 -2.23
CA ALA A 65 -17.10 14.86 -2.75
C ALA A 65 -17.65 14.10 -3.98
N LEU A 66 -16.80 13.40 -4.71
CA LEU A 66 -17.18 12.57 -5.86
C LEU A 66 -16.96 11.06 -5.60
N ARG A 67 -17.04 10.60 -4.36
CA ARG A 67 -16.79 9.19 -3.98
C ARG A 67 -17.68 8.17 -4.69
N ASP A 68 -18.81 8.59 -5.24
CA ASP A 68 -19.69 7.75 -6.05
C ASP A 68 -19.26 7.64 -7.52
N GLY A 69 -18.13 8.28 -7.88
CA GLY A 69 -17.56 8.39 -9.21
C GLY A 69 -17.99 9.67 -9.92
N GLY A 70 -17.13 10.20 -10.78
CA GLY A 70 -17.43 11.38 -11.60
C GLY A 70 -18.46 11.09 -12.72
N PRO A 71 -18.61 11.99 -13.69
CA PRO A 71 -19.55 11.82 -14.82
C PRO A 71 -19.27 10.55 -15.65
N SER A 72 -17.99 10.26 -15.91
CA SER A 72 -17.57 9.09 -16.70
C SER A 72 -16.19 8.60 -16.29
N THR A 73 -15.85 7.37 -16.69
CA THR A 73 -14.49 6.82 -16.52
C THR A 73 -13.43 7.65 -17.21
N ARG A 74 -13.71 8.13 -18.43
CA ARG A 74 -12.79 9.02 -19.18
C ARG A 74 -12.54 10.33 -18.42
N TRP A 75 -13.59 10.93 -17.88
CA TRP A 75 -13.47 12.13 -17.06
C TRP A 75 -12.60 11.89 -15.83
N ALA A 76 -12.80 10.77 -15.13
CA ALA A 76 -12.02 10.38 -13.96
C ALA A 76 -10.54 10.20 -14.31
N LEU A 77 -10.23 9.47 -15.39
CA LEU A 77 -8.84 9.26 -15.85
C LEU A 77 -8.13 10.56 -16.22
N ILE A 78 -8.80 11.45 -16.97
CA ILE A 78 -8.24 12.77 -17.33
C ILE A 78 -7.99 13.59 -16.05
N THR A 79 -8.94 13.59 -15.11
CA THR A 79 -8.82 14.37 -13.87
C THR A 79 -7.67 13.84 -13.01
N VAL A 80 -7.56 12.52 -12.87
CA VAL A 80 -6.46 11.88 -12.14
C VAL A 80 -5.11 12.20 -12.80
N GLY A 81 -5.02 12.10 -14.12
CA GLY A 81 -3.80 12.48 -14.86
C GLY A 81 -3.39 13.92 -14.59
N LEU A 82 -4.34 14.86 -14.64
CA LEU A 82 -4.08 16.28 -14.32
C LEU A 82 -3.56 16.47 -12.89
N TRP A 83 -4.11 15.75 -11.91
CA TRP A 83 -3.66 15.84 -10.50
C TRP A 83 -2.26 15.28 -10.28
N MET A 84 -1.82 14.34 -11.12
CA MET A 84 -0.49 13.75 -11.03
C MET A 84 0.60 14.64 -11.62
N LEU A 85 0.29 15.47 -12.62
CA LEU A 85 1.28 16.29 -13.35
C LEU A 85 2.16 17.14 -12.44
N PRO A 86 1.64 17.92 -11.46
CA PRO A 86 2.50 18.74 -10.60
C PRO A 86 3.50 17.91 -9.80
N LEU A 87 3.11 16.71 -9.35
CA LEU A 87 3.94 15.84 -8.52
C LEU A 87 4.94 15.01 -9.36
N LEU A 88 4.69 14.81 -10.66
CA LEU A 88 5.64 14.16 -11.56
C LEU A 88 6.92 14.96 -11.73
N ILE A 89 6.83 16.31 -11.72
CA ILE A 89 7.98 17.21 -11.89
C ILE A 89 8.59 17.66 -10.56
N ALA A 90 7.88 17.49 -9.43
CA ALA A 90 8.35 17.93 -8.11
C ALA A 90 9.46 17.00 -7.58
N PRO A 91 10.32 17.43 -6.66
CA PRO A 91 11.21 16.55 -5.91
C PRO A 91 10.45 15.42 -5.19
N PRO A 92 11.14 14.34 -4.73
CA PRO A 92 10.48 13.28 -3.95
C PRO A 92 9.70 13.86 -2.76
N PHE A 93 8.46 13.38 -2.59
CA PHE A 93 7.50 13.89 -1.62
C PHE A 93 6.95 12.74 -0.76
N GLY A 94 6.85 12.97 0.54
CA GLY A 94 6.20 12.03 1.46
C GLY A 94 6.91 10.70 1.67
N SER A 95 8.10 10.48 1.11
CA SER A 95 8.93 9.30 1.34
C SER A 95 10.36 9.49 0.89
N ARG A 96 11.26 8.74 1.53
CA ARG A 96 12.67 8.58 1.15
C ARG A 96 12.99 7.18 0.62
N ASP A 97 12.00 6.33 0.41
CA ASP A 97 12.21 4.93 0.01
C ASP A 97 12.89 4.79 -1.35
N VAL A 98 12.67 5.74 -2.28
CA VAL A 98 13.34 5.76 -3.58
C VAL A 98 14.87 5.78 -3.46
N TYR A 99 15.41 6.37 -2.40
CA TYR A 99 16.83 6.37 -2.12
C TYR A 99 17.32 4.99 -1.64
N ALA A 100 16.52 4.30 -0.82
CA ALA A 100 16.82 2.92 -0.45
C ALA A 100 16.78 1.99 -1.68
N TYR A 101 15.81 2.20 -2.59
CA TYR A 101 15.74 1.45 -3.85
C TYR A 101 16.98 1.65 -4.72
N THR A 102 17.46 2.90 -4.83
CA THR A 102 18.69 3.17 -5.60
C THR A 102 19.92 2.51 -4.97
N CYS A 103 20.06 2.54 -3.64
CA CYS A 103 21.17 1.86 -2.96
C CYS A 103 21.10 0.34 -3.08
N GLN A 104 19.92 -0.26 -2.90
CA GLN A 104 19.73 -1.70 -3.11
C GLN A 104 20.00 -2.10 -4.56
N GLY A 105 19.56 -1.27 -5.51
CA GLY A 105 19.86 -1.46 -6.94
C GLY A 105 21.35 -1.33 -7.26
N ALA A 106 22.05 -0.39 -6.63
CA ALA A 106 23.50 -0.23 -6.80
C ALA A 106 24.27 -1.45 -6.29
N SER A 107 23.91 -1.95 -5.10
CA SER A 107 24.50 -3.16 -4.52
C SER A 107 24.29 -4.37 -5.43
N PHE A 108 23.05 -4.59 -5.90
CA PHE A 108 22.73 -5.70 -6.80
C PHE A 108 23.46 -5.56 -8.16
N ALA A 109 23.50 -4.36 -8.74
CA ALA A 109 24.22 -4.10 -9.98
C ALA A 109 25.75 -4.32 -9.84
N GLY A 110 26.27 -4.15 -8.62
CA GLY A 110 27.65 -4.47 -8.23
C GLY A 110 27.93 -5.94 -7.91
N GLY A 111 26.92 -6.82 -8.08
CA GLY A 111 27.05 -8.26 -7.83
C GLY A 111 26.87 -8.69 -6.37
N ILE A 112 26.34 -7.80 -5.51
CA ILE A 112 26.12 -8.08 -4.08
C ILE A 112 24.62 -8.20 -3.82
N SER A 113 24.19 -9.30 -3.20
CA SER A 113 22.79 -9.53 -2.85
C SER A 113 22.34 -8.55 -1.76
N PRO A 114 21.31 -7.72 -1.99
CA PRO A 114 20.77 -6.83 -0.96
C PRO A 114 19.94 -7.57 0.10
N TYR A 115 19.83 -8.90 0.01
CA TYR A 115 19.12 -9.74 0.98
C TYR A 115 19.99 -10.19 2.15
N GLU A 116 21.32 -10.14 1.99
CA GLU A 116 22.25 -10.59 3.03
C GLU A 116 22.50 -9.52 4.09
N GLN A 117 22.61 -8.26 3.68
CA GLN A 117 22.97 -7.15 4.55
C GLN A 117 22.20 -5.89 4.20
N GLY A 118 22.16 -4.94 5.14
CA GLY A 118 21.65 -3.59 4.89
C GLY A 118 22.57 -2.78 3.98
N VAL A 119 22.04 -1.74 3.36
CA VAL A 119 22.78 -0.90 2.40
C VAL A 119 23.96 -0.14 3.01
N SER A 120 24.06 -0.03 4.35
CA SER A 120 25.23 0.54 5.03
C SER A 120 26.47 -0.35 4.94
N ALA A 121 26.29 -1.66 4.86
CA ALA A 121 27.38 -2.63 4.71
C ALA A 121 27.73 -2.91 3.23
N LEU A 122 26.96 -2.39 2.28
CA LEU A 122 27.09 -2.61 0.85
C LEU A 122 27.56 -1.32 0.14
N PRO A 123 28.33 -1.40 -0.95
CA PRO A 123 28.74 -0.20 -1.68
C PRO A 123 27.55 0.58 -2.23
N CYS A 124 27.28 1.77 -1.71
CA CYS A 124 26.27 2.68 -2.25
C CYS A 124 26.78 4.12 -2.25
N PRO A 125 26.93 4.76 -3.43
CA PRO A 125 27.41 6.14 -3.54
C PRO A 125 26.46 7.16 -2.88
N TRP A 126 25.21 6.78 -2.65
CA TRP A 126 24.14 7.67 -2.15
C TRP A 126 23.63 7.28 -0.76
N LEU A 127 24.41 6.56 0.03
CA LEU A 127 24.01 6.04 1.35
C LEU A 127 23.43 7.14 2.27
N GLU A 128 24.02 8.33 2.25
CA GLU A 128 23.60 9.44 3.10
C GLU A 128 22.19 9.95 2.78
N THR A 129 21.63 9.63 1.62
CA THR A 129 20.27 9.98 1.25
C THR A 129 19.22 9.02 1.84
N VAL A 130 19.64 7.81 2.21
CA VAL A 130 18.77 6.74 2.72
C VAL A 130 18.36 7.05 4.16
N SER A 131 17.09 6.84 4.47
CA SER A 131 16.59 6.95 5.84
C SER A 131 17.36 6.02 6.78
N PRO A 132 17.84 6.48 7.95
CA PRO A 132 18.65 5.68 8.87
C PRO A 132 18.02 4.33 9.24
N ILE A 133 16.69 4.27 9.32
CA ILE A 133 15.97 3.04 9.66
C ILE A 133 16.14 1.92 8.62
N TRP A 134 16.48 2.28 7.36
CA TRP A 134 16.64 1.31 6.28
C TRP A 134 18.10 1.03 5.90
N ARG A 135 19.06 1.67 6.58
CA ARG A 135 20.49 1.50 6.25
C ARG A 135 21.01 0.12 6.66
N ASP A 136 20.55 -0.38 7.82
CA ASP A 136 21.08 -1.59 8.44
C ASP A 136 20.14 -2.81 8.26
N THR A 137 19.06 -2.65 7.49
CA THR A 137 18.10 -3.73 7.25
C THR A 137 18.24 -4.29 5.83
N PRO A 138 18.26 -5.63 5.65
CA PRO A 138 18.17 -6.26 4.33
C PRO A 138 16.91 -5.85 3.59
N ALA A 139 16.96 -5.91 2.24
CA ALA A 139 15.84 -5.55 1.39
C ALA A 139 14.63 -6.50 1.60
N PRO A 140 13.44 -5.98 1.96
CA PRO A 140 12.24 -6.80 2.15
C PRO A 140 11.44 -6.98 0.84
N TYR A 141 11.99 -6.58 -0.28
CA TYR A 141 11.29 -6.59 -1.57
C TYR A 141 11.53 -7.89 -2.32
N GLY A 142 10.52 -8.29 -3.10
CA GLY A 142 10.63 -9.48 -3.93
C GLY A 142 11.68 -9.36 -5.04
N PRO A 143 12.08 -10.50 -5.65
CA PRO A 143 13.22 -10.57 -6.57
C PRO A 143 13.04 -9.68 -7.81
N LEU A 144 11.84 -9.56 -8.35
CA LEU A 144 11.60 -8.72 -9.52
C LEU A 144 11.89 -7.24 -9.24
N PHE A 145 11.55 -6.76 -8.03
CA PHE A 145 11.82 -5.37 -7.73
C PHE A 145 13.31 -5.09 -7.55
N VAL A 146 14.06 -6.02 -6.98
CA VAL A 146 15.54 -5.91 -6.90
C VAL A 146 16.17 -5.88 -8.29
N LEU A 147 15.69 -6.74 -9.21
CA LEU A 147 16.13 -6.72 -10.61
C LEU A 147 15.80 -5.38 -11.29
N ILE A 148 14.60 -4.86 -11.11
CA ILE A 148 14.20 -3.54 -11.64
C ILE A 148 15.10 -2.44 -11.05
N ALA A 149 15.37 -2.43 -9.76
CA ALA A 149 16.20 -1.43 -9.11
C ALA A 149 17.64 -1.49 -9.63
N GLY A 150 18.20 -2.68 -9.78
CA GLY A 150 19.53 -2.90 -10.39
C GLY A 150 19.60 -2.41 -11.83
N ALA A 151 18.60 -2.75 -12.65
CA ALA A 151 18.50 -2.31 -14.03
C ALA A 151 18.38 -0.78 -14.15
N VAL A 152 17.57 -0.14 -13.30
CA VAL A 152 17.42 1.32 -13.22
C VAL A 152 18.79 1.98 -12.95
N VAL A 153 19.49 1.52 -11.90
CA VAL A 153 20.77 2.12 -11.51
C VAL A 153 21.84 1.88 -12.58
N LYS A 154 21.90 0.68 -13.14
CA LYS A 154 22.86 0.34 -14.21
C LYS A 154 22.61 1.17 -15.48
N ALA A 155 21.36 1.43 -15.82
CA ALA A 155 21.00 2.22 -17.01
C ALA A 155 21.23 3.72 -16.82
N THR A 156 21.14 4.24 -15.59
CA THR A 156 21.17 5.69 -15.36
C THR A 156 22.50 6.20 -14.81
N GLY A 157 23.20 5.43 -14.00
CA GLY A 157 24.44 5.80 -13.32
C GLY A 157 24.34 7.02 -12.39
N SER A 158 23.15 7.59 -12.19
CA SER A 158 22.94 8.82 -11.43
C SER A 158 21.70 8.76 -10.56
N LEU A 159 21.77 9.35 -9.36
CA LEU A 159 20.64 9.38 -8.41
C LEU A 159 19.41 10.05 -9.02
N THR A 160 19.57 11.24 -9.60
CA THR A 160 18.47 12.01 -10.18
C THR A 160 17.81 11.26 -11.33
N ALA A 161 18.58 10.71 -12.25
CA ALA A 161 18.05 9.94 -13.37
C ALA A 161 17.36 8.65 -12.89
N SER A 162 17.87 7.99 -11.86
CA SER A 162 17.22 6.83 -11.23
C SER A 162 15.85 7.21 -10.65
N ILE A 163 15.74 8.33 -9.93
CA ILE A 163 14.47 8.83 -9.40
C ILE A 163 13.46 9.11 -10.53
N VAL A 164 13.90 9.75 -11.60
CA VAL A 164 13.05 10.03 -12.78
C VAL A 164 12.56 8.72 -13.40
N LEU A 165 13.45 7.72 -13.55
CA LEU A 165 13.06 6.43 -14.12
C LEU A 165 12.12 5.64 -13.19
N PHE A 166 12.32 5.65 -11.87
CA PHE A 166 11.36 5.09 -10.93
C PHE A 166 9.99 5.77 -11.02
N ARG A 167 9.92 7.08 -11.24
CA ARG A 167 8.65 7.78 -11.48
C ARG A 167 8.00 7.37 -12.80
N ALA A 168 8.79 7.24 -13.86
CA ALA A 168 8.28 6.75 -15.13
C ALA A 168 7.67 5.34 -14.98
N LEU A 169 8.34 4.44 -14.24
CA LEU A 169 7.81 3.12 -13.91
C LEU A 169 6.54 3.22 -13.06
N SER A 170 6.48 4.15 -12.11
CA SER A 170 5.25 4.39 -11.34
C SER A 170 4.10 4.84 -12.24
N LEU A 171 4.36 5.71 -13.21
CA LEU A 171 3.35 6.13 -14.17
C LEU A 171 2.88 4.94 -15.04
N VAL A 172 3.78 4.06 -15.47
CA VAL A 172 3.41 2.80 -16.15
C VAL A 172 2.48 1.96 -15.27
N GLY A 173 2.79 1.82 -13.97
CA GLY A 173 1.93 1.12 -13.01
C GLY A 173 0.53 1.74 -12.91
N VAL A 174 0.43 3.08 -12.89
CA VAL A 174 -0.86 3.80 -12.90
C VAL A 174 -1.63 3.52 -14.18
N VAL A 175 -0.99 3.61 -15.34
CA VAL A 175 -1.63 3.37 -16.65
C VAL A 175 -2.16 1.93 -16.74
N LEU A 176 -1.37 0.94 -16.34
CA LEU A 176 -1.80 -0.46 -16.33
C LEU A 176 -2.97 -0.68 -15.35
N SER A 177 -2.93 -0.03 -14.18
CA SER A 177 -4.05 -0.06 -13.23
C SER A 177 -5.31 0.60 -13.79
N ALA A 178 -5.15 1.73 -14.50
CA ALA A 178 -6.25 2.44 -15.14
C ALA A 178 -6.95 1.60 -16.22
N TRP A 179 -6.23 0.69 -16.86
CA TRP A 179 -6.77 -0.28 -17.80
C TRP A 179 -7.43 -1.48 -17.11
N ALA A 180 -6.81 -2.02 -16.04
CA ALA A 180 -7.30 -3.22 -15.36
C ALA A 180 -8.50 -2.96 -14.42
N LEU A 181 -8.52 -1.85 -13.68
CA LEU A 181 -9.56 -1.51 -12.72
C LEU A 181 -10.99 -1.50 -13.31
N PRO A 182 -11.25 -0.89 -14.49
CA PRO A 182 -12.59 -0.95 -15.11
C PRO A 182 -13.03 -2.38 -15.46
N VAL A 183 -12.08 -3.24 -15.84
CA VAL A 183 -12.38 -4.65 -16.16
C VAL A 183 -12.78 -5.38 -14.89
N LEU A 184 -11.97 -5.28 -13.83
CA LEU A 184 -12.25 -5.91 -12.54
C LEU A 184 -13.58 -5.42 -11.96
N ALA A 185 -13.83 -4.10 -11.99
CA ALA A 185 -15.06 -3.49 -11.49
C ALA A 185 -16.31 -4.01 -12.18
N ARG A 186 -16.28 -4.10 -13.51
CA ARG A 186 -17.41 -4.68 -14.29
C ARG A 186 -17.68 -6.12 -13.90
N ARG A 187 -16.62 -6.93 -13.67
CA ARG A 187 -16.76 -8.34 -13.25
C ARG A 187 -17.33 -8.46 -11.84
N ALA A 188 -17.03 -7.53 -10.95
CA ALA A 188 -17.58 -7.46 -9.59
C ALA A 188 -18.94 -6.74 -9.50
N GLY A 189 -19.51 -6.28 -10.61
CA GLY A 189 -20.79 -5.54 -10.64
C GLY A 189 -20.71 -4.14 -10.01
N VAL A 190 -19.54 -3.50 -10.09
CA VAL A 190 -19.26 -2.16 -9.54
C VAL A 190 -19.11 -1.16 -10.69
N PRO A 191 -19.62 0.07 -10.59
CA PRO A 191 -19.45 1.08 -11.62
C PRO A 191 -17.96 1.40 -11.85
N ALA A 192 -17.48 1.19 -13.08
CA ALA A 192 -16.07 1.38 -13.45
C ALA A 192 -15.57 2.81 -13.15
N LYS A 193 -16.41 3.83 -13.37
CA LYS A 193 -16.08 5.23 -13.05
C LYS A 193 -15.78 5.44 -11.55
N ARG A 194 -16.53 4.76 -10.67
CA ARG A 194 -16.33 4.83 -9.22
C ARG A 194 -15.04 4.10 -8.81
N ALA A 195 -14.80 2.91 -9.36
CA ALA A 195 -13.59 2.14 -9.08
C ALA A 195 -12.33 2.93 -9.47
N VAL A 196 -12.28 3.49 -10.68
CA VAL A 196 -11.16 4.31 -11.14
C VAL A 196 -10.98 5.56 -10.26
N TRP A 197 -12.07 6.25 -9.94
CA TRP A 197 -12.02 7.45 -9.12
C TRP A 197 -11.50 7.16 -7.71
N LEU A 198 -12.07 6.15 -7.04
CA LEU A 198 -11.67 5.81 -5.67
C LEU A 198 -10.25 5.27 -5.59
N ALA A 199 -9.84 4.42 -6.53
CA ALA A 199 -8.50 3.86 -6.54
C ALA A 199 -7.44 4.89 -6.93
N LEU A 200 -7.57 5.53 -8.09
CA LEU A 200 -6.51 6.34 -8.67
C LEU A 200 -6.60 7.83 -8.28
N GLY A 201 -7.77 8.35 -7.98
CA GLY A 201 -7.97 9.74 -7.56
C GLY A 201 -7.70 10.00 -6.09
N SER A 202 -7.42 8.98 -5.29
CA SER A 202 -7.07 9.16 -3.87
C SER A 202 -5.80 10.01 -3.71
N PRO A 203 -5.78 10.97 -2.76
CA PRO A 203 -4.56 11.74 -2.44
C PRO A 203 -3.36 10.85 -2.11
N LEU A 204 -3.58 9.65 -1.55
CA LEU A 204 -2.51 8.68 -1.28
C LEU A 204 -1.74 8.30 -2.55
N ILE A 205 -2.44 8.19 -3.69
CA ILE A 205 -1.82 7.78 -4.95
C ILE A 205 -0.92 8.88 -5.48
N ALA A 206 -1.43 10.10 -5.56
CA ALA A 206 -0.66 11.24 -6.03
C ALA A 206 0.57 11.50 -5.14
N ALA A 207 0.37 11.52 -3.82
CA ALA A 207 1.43 11.79 -2.86
C ALA A 207 2.47 10.65 -2.79
N HIS A 208 2.02 9.40 -2.62
CA HIS A 208 2.94 8.30 -2.31
C HIS A 208 3.36 7.49 -3.53
N LEU A 209 2.47 7.24 -4.50
CA LEU A 209 2.83 6.39 -5.64
C LEU A 209 3.47 7.20 -6.79
N ILE A 210 3.25 8.52 -6.84
CA ILE A 210 3.85 9.41 -7.84
C ILE A 210 4.88 10.34 -7.20
N GLY A 211 4.50 11.12 -6.18
CA GLY A 211 5.40 12.04 -5.48
C GLY A 211 6.55 11.31 -4.80
N GLY A 212 6.25 10.27 -4.01
CA GLY A 212 7.24 9.36 -3.44
C GLY A 212 7.20 8.01 -4.16
N PRO A 213 7.86 7.81 -5.30
CA PRO A 213 7.61 6.72 -6.26
C PRO A 213 7.78 5.32 -5.65
N HIS A 214 6.79 4.91 -4.86
CA HIS A 214 6.78 3.60 -4.22
C HIS A 214 6.53 2.48 -5.24
N ASN A 215 7.24 1.36 -5.06
CA ASN A 215 7.09 0.15 -5.87
C ASN A 215 5.69 -0.47 -5.76
N ASP A 216 4.91 -0.08 -4.77
CA ASP A 216 3.54 -0.53 -4.55
C ASP A 216 2.66 -0.39 -5.78
N VAL A 217 2.84 0.65 -6.60
CA VAL A 217 2.01 0.87 -7.79
C VAL A 217 2.24 -0.21 -8.86
N LEU A 218 3.48 -0.68 -9.02
CA LEU A 218 3.80 -1.78 -9.94
C LEU A 218 3.19 -3.11 -9.45
N MET A 219 3.31 -3.37 -8.16
CA MET A 219 2.67 -4.51 -7.51
C MET A 219 1.15 -4.45 -7.69
N LEU A 220 0.51 -3.31 -7.44
CA LEU A 220 -0.93 -3.11 -7.57
C LEU A 220 -1.41 -3.27 -9.01
N ALA A 221 -0.66 -2.79 -9.99
CA ALA A 221 -0.98 -2.97 -11.40
C ALA A 221 -1.02 -4.46 -11.80
N ALA A 222 0.00 -5.21 -11.41
CA ALA A 222 0.07 -6.65 -11.64
C ALA A 222 -1.04 -7.40 -10.87
N LEU A 223 -1.30 -7.01 -9.62
CA LEU A 223 -2.33 -7.61 -8.77
C LEU A 223 -3.74 -7.41 -9.35
N VAL A 224 -4.15 -6.16 -9.64
CA VAL A 224 -5.49 -5.92 -10.21
C VAL A 224 -5.60 -6.45 -11.63
N GLY A 225 -4.52 -6.45 -12.41
CA GLY A 225 -4.45 -7.09 -13.73
C GLY A 225 -4.68 -8.58 -13.65
N GLY A 226 -3.98 -9.27 -12.75
CA GLY A 226 -4.13 -10.71 -12.50
C GLY A 226 -5.56 -11.07 -12.06
N LEU A 227 -6.10 -10.32 -11.08
CA LEU A 227 -7.50 -10.50 -10.65
C LEU A 227 -8.49 -10.26 -11.78
N ALA A 228 -8.28 -9.23 -12.63
CA ALA A 228 -9.15 -8.94 -13.76
C ALA A 228 -9.13 -10.07 -14.80
N VAL A 229 -7.96 -10.65 -15.10
CA VAL A 229 -7.82 -11.79 -16.00
C VAL A 229 -8.52 -13.03 -15.44
N VAL A 230 -8.24 -13.40 -14.19
CA VAL A 230 -8.86 -14.55 -13.52
C VAL A 230 -10.39 -14.41 -13.51
N ALA A 231 -10.91 -13.26 -13.05
CA ALA A 231 -12.34 -13.01 -12.96
C ALA A 231 -13.04 -12.95 -14.35
N SER A 232 -12.29 -12.69 -15.40
CA SER A 232 -12.83 -12.64 -16.77
C SER A 232 -12.89 -13.99 -17.45
N HIS A 233 -12.14 -14.98 -16.99
CA HIS A 233 -11.95 -16.26 -17.67
C HIS A 233 -12.04 -17.47 -16.72
N PRO A 234 -13.09 -17.58 -15.87
CA PRO A 234 -13.22 -18.72 -14.97
C PRO A 234 -13.28 -20.03 -15.76
N GLY A 235 -12.58 -21.07 -15.28
CA GLY A 235 -12.51 -22.39 -15.90
C GLY A 235 -11.68 -22.48 -17.19
N ARG A 236 -10.95 -21.41 -17.59
CA ARG A 236 -10.09 -21.41 -18.80
C ARG A 236 -8.60 -21.53 -18.42
N PRO A 237 -7.98 -22.74 -18.48
CA PRO A 237 -6.64 -23.01 -17.95
C PRO A 237 -5.56 -22.02 -18.37
N GLY A 238 -5.42 -21.76 -19.70
CA GLY A 238 -4.39 -20.85 -20.21
C GLY A 238 -4.53 -19.42 -19.68
N MET A 239 -5.76 -18.88 -19.58
CA MET A 239 -5.99 -17.54 -19.03
C MET A 239 -5.84 -17.50 -17.52
N LEU A 240 -6.17 -18.59 -16.81
CA LEU A 240 -5.94 -18.72 -15.37
C LEU A 240 -4.45 -18.77 -15.05
N LEU A 241 -3.65 -19.45 -15.89
CA LEU A 241 -2.19 -19.42 -15.80
C LEU A 241 -1.65 -17.99 -16.01
N VAL A 242 -2.12 -17.27 -17.02
CA VAL A 242 -1.73 -15.86 -17.26
C VAL A 242 -2.09 -14.98 -16.07
N GLY A 243 -3.32 -15.12 -15.54
CA GLY A 243 -3.73 -14.39 -14.33
C GLY A 243 -2.85 -14.74 -13.13
N GLY A 244 -2.51 -16.02 -12.95
CA GLY A 244 -1.58 -16.51 -11.94
C GLY A 244 -0.17 -15.93 -12.11
N LEU A 245 0.38 -15.91 -13.32
CA LEU A 245 1.68 -15.28 -13.62
C LEU A 245 1.69 -13.80 -13.23
N LEU A 246 0.63 -13.04 -13.55
CA LEU A 246 0.51 -11.64 -13.14
C LEU A 246 0.47 -11.47 -11.61
N LEU A 247 -0.27 -12.34 -10.90
CA LEU A 247 -0.27 -12.35 -9.44
C LEU A 247 1.10 -12.72 -8.88
N GLY A 248 1.81 -13.65 -9.49
CA GLY A 248 3.18 -14.00 -9.12
C GLY A 248 4.16 -12.85 -9.37
N VAL A 249 4.00 -12.09 -10.45
CA VAL A 249 4.73 -10.83 -10.70
C VAL A 249 4.46 -9.82 -9.56
N ALA A 250 3.21 -9.68 -9.12
CA ALA A 250 2.89 -8.82 -7.98
C ALA A 250 3.62 -9.27 -6.70
N VAL A 251 3.64 -10.58 -6.42
CA VAL A 251 4.37 -11.17 -5.27
C VAL A 251 5.88 -10.96 -5.42
N ALA A 252 6.43 -11.14 -6.63
CA ALA A 252 7.86 -10.94 -6.92
C ALA A 252 8.30 -9.47 -6.85
N ILE A 253 7.36 -8.51 -6.85
CA ILE A 253 7.63 -7.10 -6.52
C ILE A 253 7.49 -6.89 -5.01
N LYS A 254 6.39 -7.34 -4.40
CA LYS A 254 6.10 -7.16 -2.98
C LYS A 254 5.28 -8.33 -2.44
N SER A 255 5.87 -9.05 -1.50
CA SER A 255 5.35 -10.32 -0.98
C SER A 255 3.92 -10.26 -0.44
N THR A 256 3.46 -9.10 0.04
CA THR A 256 2.10 -8.93 0.58
C THR A 256 1.00 -9.26 -0.44
N ALA A 257 1.29 -9.21 -1.73
CA ALA A 257 0.36 -9.63 -2.78
C ALA A 257 -0.02 -11.13 -2.72
N VAL A 258 0.79 -11.98 -2.06
CA VAL A 258 0.51 -13.42 -1.90
C VAL A 258 -0.82 -13.67 -1.20
N VAL A 259 -1.24 -12.77 -0.31
CA VAL A 259 -2.51 -12.85 0.43
C VAL A 259 -3.72 -12.97 -0.49
N VAL A 260 -3.64 -12.42 -1.70
CA VAL A 260 -4.74 -12.40 -2.68
C VAL A 260 -4.85 -13.72 -3.45
N VAL A 261 -3.75 -14.46 -3.61
CA VAL A 261 -3.68 -15.67 -4.46
C VAL A 261 -4.73 -16.74 -4.09
N PRO A 262 -4.96 -17.09 -2.81
CA PRO A 262 -6.00 -18.06 -2.45
C PRO A 262 -7.42 -17.62 -2.82
N PHE A 263 -7.70 -16.32 -2.78
CA PHE A 263 -9.00 -15.76 -3.18
C PHE A 263 -9.15 -15.72 -4.70
N ALA A 264 -8.08 -15.42 -5.43
CA ALA A 264 -8.05 -15.53 -6.89
C ALA A 264 -8.27 -16.98 -7.34
N ALA A 265 -7.72 -17.98 -6.64
CA ALA A 265 -7.96 -19.38 -6.90
C ALA A 265 -9.46 -19.75 -6.73
N LEU A 266 -10.17 -19.17 -5.76
CA LEU A 266 -11.63 -19.30 -5.63
C LEU A 266 -12.37 -18.63 -6.80
N ALA A 267 -11.94 -17.44 -7.22
CA ALA A 267 -12.54 -16.71 -8.33
C ALA A 267 -12.31 -17.39 -9.68
N ALA A 268 -11.32 -18.28 -9.79
CA ALA A 268 -10.99 -19.04 -10.99
C ALA A 268 -12.03 -20.09 -11.33
N THR A 269 -12.84 -20.54 -10.36
CA THR A 269 -13.79 -21.64 -10.55
C THR A 269 -15.03 -21.18 -11.30
N ALA A 270 -15.45 -21.94 -12.32
CA ALA A 270 -16.72 -21.74 -12.98
C ALA A 270 -17.84 -22.43 -12.19
N GLY A 271 -18.85 -21.65 -11.76
CA GLY A 271 -20.02 -22.16 -11.02
C GLY A 271 -19.80 -22.29 -9.52
N PRO A 272 -20.66 -23.06 -8.80
CA PRO A 272 -20.59 -23.18 -7.35
C PRO A 272 -19.30 -23.87 -6.90
N TYR A 273 -18.86 -23.53 -5.67
CA TYR A 273 -17.68 -24.10 -5.06
C TYR A 273 -17.72 -25.63 -5.01
N ARG A 274 -16.69 -26.26 -5.60
CA ARG A 274 -16.39 -27.70 -5.48
C ARG A 274 -14.88 -27.87 -5.34
N ILE A 275 -14.44 -28.72 -4.45
CA ILE A 275 -13.01 -28.94 -4.19
C ILE A 275 -12.24 -29.38 -5.44
N ARG A 276 -12.86 -30.23 -6.29
CA ARG A 276 -12.24 -30.69 -7.56
C ARG A 276 -12.02 -29.53 -8.55
N THR A 277 -13.00 -28.62 -8.68
CA THR A 277 -12.88 -27.44 -9.57
C THR A 277 -11.86 -26.45 -8.98
N LEU A 278 -11.81 -26.26 -7.66
CA LEU A 278 -10.80 -25.44 -7.02
C LEU A 278 -9.38 -25.99 -7.27
N ILE A 279 -9.17 -27.30 -7.08
CA ILE A 279 -7.85 -27.90 -7.33
C ILE A 279 -7.46 -27.76 -8.81
N ARG A 280 -8.39 -28.00 -9.75
CA ARG A 280 -8.12 -27.89 -11.18
C ARG A 280 -7.88 -26.44 -11.62
N ASP A 281 -8.84 -25.56 -11.37
CA ASP A 281 -8.83 -24.18 -11.91
C ASP A 281 -7.97 -23.27 -11.05
N GLY A 282 -8.11 -23.35 -9.72
CA GLY A 282 -7.25 -22.64 -8.77
C GLY A 282 -5.78 -23.06 -8.84
N GLY A 283 -5.54 -24.36 -9.18
CA GLY A 283 -4.20 -24.89 -9.39
C GLY A 283 -3.44 -24.16 -10.52
N TRP A 284 -4.11 -23.77 -11.61
CA TRP A 284 -3.50 -22.96 -12.67
C TRP A 284 -3.10 -21.57 -12.18
N VAL A 285 -3.93 -20.94 -11.33
CA VAL A 285 -3.61 -19.64 -10.75
C VAL A 285 -2.42 -19.74 -9.80
N VAL A 286 -2.45 -20.71 -8.88
CA VAL A 286 -1.36 -20.91 -7.91
C VAL A 286 -0.08 -21.34 -8.63
N GLY A 287 -0.17 -22.27 -9.59
CA GLY A 287 0.96 -22.73 -10.40
C GLY A 287 1.60 -21.58 -11.18
N GLY A 288 0.79 -20.72 -11.81
CA GLY A 288 1.28 -19.51 -12.47
C GLY A 288 1.98 -18.54 -11.52
N ALA A 289 1.39 -18.31 -10.34
CA ALA A 289 1.99 -17.43 -9.35
C ALA A 289 3.35 -17.96 -8.84
N VAL A 290 3.43 -19.24 -8.52
CA VAL A 290 4.67 -19.91 -8.12
C VAL A 290 5.69 -19.88 -9.26
N ALA A 291 5.29 -20.22 -10.48
CA ALA A 291 6.18 -20.21 -11.65
C ALA A 291 6.79 -18.81 -11.89
N ALA A 292 6.01 -17.74 -11.75
CA ALA A 292 6.53 -16.39 -11.91
C ALA A 292 7.53 -16.02 -10.81
N VAL A 293 7.23 -16.29 -9.54
CA VAL A 293 8.14 -15.98 -8.42
C VAL A 293 9.43 -16.78 -8.55
N VAL A 294 9.33 -18.11 -8.74
CA VAL A 294 10.51 -18.99 -8.86
C VAL A 294 11.30 -18.64 -10.13
N GLY A 295 10.62 -18.48 -11.26
CA GLY A 295 11.26 -18.15 -12.54
C GLY A 295 12.06 -16.84 -12.48
N VAL A 296 11.48 -15.78 -11.87
CA VAL A 296 12.16 -14.49 -11.70
C VAL A 296 13.34 -14.62 -10.71
N THR A 297 13.17 -15.37 -9.61
CA THR A 297 14.22 -15.58 -8.62
C THR A 297 15.44 -16.27 -9.26
N VAL A 298 15.20 -17.38 -9.97
CA VAL A 298 16.25 -18.16 -10.63
C VAL A 298 16.90 -17.39 -11.78
N ALA A 299 16.09 -16.78 -12.66
CA ALA A 299 16.61 -16.00 -13.78
C ALA A 299 17.42 -14.77 -13.33
N GLY A 300 17.10 -14.23 -12.15
CA GLY A 300 17.84 -13.11 -11.55
C GLY A 300 19.09 -13.51 -10.77
N GLY A 301 19.37 -14.81 -10.63
CA GLY A 301 20.47 -15.29 -9.78
C GLY A 301 20.30 -14.91 -8.30
N LEU A 302 19.05 -14.71 -7.87
CA LEU A 302 18.69 -14.37 -6.49
C LEU A 302 18.25 -15.61 -5.73
N ASP A 303 18.16 -15.45 -4.41
CA ASP A 303 17.57 -16.43 -3.49
C ASP A 303 16.25 -15.93 -2.88
N PHE A 304 15.75 -16.65 -1.88
CA PHE A 304 14.56 -16.27 -1.12
C PHE A 304 14.88 -15.47 0.15
N GLY A 305 16.04 -14.82 0.22
CA GLY A 305 16.50 -14.03 1.38
C GLY A 305 15.56 -12.88 1.78
N TRP A 306 14.76 -12.37 0.83
CA TRP A 306 13.71 -11.39 1.12
C TRP A 306 12.69 -11.89 2.17
N VAL A 307 12.49 -13.20 2.32
CA VAL A 307 11.61 -13.78 3.37
C VAL A 307 12.16 -13.45 4.75
N GLY A 308 13.49 -13.56 4.94
CA GLY A 308 14.16 -13.12 6.16
C GLY A 308 14.05 -11.61 6.40
N GLY A 309 14.15 -10.81 5.32
CA GLY A 309 13.99 -9.35 5.35
C GLY A 309 12.62 -8.89 5.85
N LEU A 310 11.56 -9.68 5.67
CA LEU A 310 10.21 -9.35 6.17
C LEU A 310 10.15 -9.28 7.71
N SER A 311 10.95 -10.06 8.41
CA SER A 311 11.00 -10.05 9.88
C SER A 311 11.58 -8.73 10.41
N GLN A 312 12.45 -8.07 9.65
CA GLN A 312 13.09 -6.79 9.99
C GLN A 312 12.15 -5.59 9.85
N GLY A 313 11.04 -5.75 9.12
CA GLY A 313 10.01 -4.70 8.99
C GLY A 313 9.43 -4.26 10.34
N GLY A 314 9.57 -5.08 11.39
CA GLY A 314 9.17 -4.76 12.76
C GLY A 314 10.03 -3.71 13.49
N ALA A 315 11.18 -3.29 12.93
CA ALA A 315 12.07 -2.31 13.56
C ALA A 315 11.40 -0.93 13.73
N ALA A 316 10.48 -0.56 12.86
CA ALA A 316 9.71 0.67 13.02
C ALA A 316 8.61 0.53 14.10
N VAL A 317 8.47 1.56 14.93
CA VAL A 317 7.45 1.62 15.98
C VAL A 317 6.54 2.82 15.72
N ALA A 318 5.34 2.55 15.19
CA ALA A 318 4.36 3.57 14.86
C ALA A 318 2.97 3.17 15.36
N TRP A 319 2.29 4.06 16.05
CA TRP A 319 0.95 3.84 16.59
C TRP A 319 -0.13 3.65 15.52
N THR A 320 0.15 3.95 14.26
CA THR A 320 -0.71 3.64 13.11
C THR A 320 -0.97 2.15 12.92
N SER A 321 -0.11 1.31 13.50
CA SER A 321 -0.34 -0.13 13.61
C SER A 321 -1.14 -0.41 14.89
N PRO A 322 -2.38 -0.93 14.81
CA PRO A 322 -3.19 -1.27 15.97
C PRO A 322 -2.49 -2.14 17.02
N PRO A 323 -1.84 -3.28 16.67
CA PRO A 323 -1.13 -4.08 17.67
C PRO A 323 0.04 -3.33 18.34
N THR A 324 0.76 -2.49 17.58
CA THR A 324 1.84 -1.66 18.12
C THR A 324 1.29 -0.59 19.06
N ALA A 325 0.16 0.04 18.71
CA ALA A 325 -0.49 1.03 19.56
C ALA A 325 -0.95 0.44 20.90
N VAL A 326 -1.55 -0.75 20.87
CA VAL A 326 -1.94 -1.47 22.10
C VAL A 326 -0.73 -1.75 22.98
N GLY A 327 0.36 -2.26 22.42
CA GLY A 327 1.60 -2.52 23.16
C GLY A 327 2.21 -1.25 23.78
N GLN A 328 2.24 -0.15 23.00
CA GLN A 328 2.71 1.15 23.52
C GLN A 328 1.82 1.66 24.66
N THR A 329 0.49 1.56 24.51
CA THR A 329 -0.46 2.01 25.53
C THR A 329 -0.30 1.24 26.84
N ILE A 330 -0.11 -0.09 26.77
CA ILE A 330 0.18 -0.91 27.95
C ILE A 330 1.46 -0.43 28.63
N GLY A 331 2.54 -0.19 27.86
CA GLY A 331 3.77 0.36 28.41
C GLY A 331 3.58 1.74 29.07
N TYR A 332 2.78 2.63 28.47
CA TYR A 332 2.48 3.93 29.07
C TYR A 332 1.69 3.81 30.38
N ILE A 333 0.70 2.92 30.41
CA ILE A 333 -0.07 2.66 31.65
C ILE A 333 0.85 2.11 32.75
N ALA A 334 1.70 1.15 32.44
CA ALA A 334 2.66 0.59 33.40
C ALA A 334 3.58 1.68 33.99
N ALA A 335 4.05 2.60 33.15
CA ALA A 335 4.91 3.71 33.55
C ALA A 335 4.22 4.69 34.53
N LEU A 336 2.90 4.88 34.44
CA LEU A 336 2.12 5.69 35.40
C LEU A 336 2.16 5.12 36.81
N PHE A 337 2.37 3.81 36.95
CA PHE A 337 2.49 3.12 38.24
C PHE A 337 3.94 2.78 38.61
N GLY A 338 4.93 3.43 37.97
CA GLY A 338 6.34 3.20 38.22
C GLY A 338 6.90 1.89 37.65
N GLY A 339 6.12 1.15 36.86
CA GLY A 339 6.54 -0.09 36.22
C GLY A 339 7.12 0.12 34.82
N HIS A 340 7.85 -0.88 34.32
CA HIS A 340 8.35 -0.93 32.96
C HIS A 340 7.91 -2.26 32.31
N VAL A 341 7.04 -2.17 31.28
CA VAL A 341 6.54 -3.34 30.54
C VAL A 341 6.73 -3.12 29.04
N ASP A 342 7.52 -3.97 28.40
CA ASP A 342 7.58 -4.04 26.93
C ASP A 342 6.55 -5.05 26.43
N ALA A 343 5.35 -4.58 26.09
CA ALA A 343 4.26 -5.38 25.59
C ALA A 343 4.29 -5.51 24.05
N LEU A 344 5.19 -4.84 23.32
CA LEU A 344 5.24 -4.83 21.86
C LEU A 344 5.40 -6.24 21.25
N PRO A 345 6.34 -7.09 21.72
CA PRO A 345 6.49 -8.44 21.15
C PRO A 345 5.23 -9.28 21.29
N VAL A 346 4.58 -9.21 22.47
CA VAL A 346 3.37 -9.98 22.77
C VAL A 346 2.19 -9.52 21.92
N THR A 347 1.92 -8.20 21.87
CA THR A 347 0.77 -7.68 21.10
C THR A 347 0.94 -7.89 19.59
N ARG A 348 2.14 -7.79 19.08
CA ARG A 348 2.47 -8.09 17.66
C ARG A 348 2.37 -9.59 17.38
N GLY A 349 2.84 -10.47 18.29
CA GLY A 349 2.71 -11.91 18.19
C GLY A 349 1.24 -12.34 18.14
N ILE A 350 0.40 -11.82 19.04
CA ILE A 350 -1.04 -12.05 19.04
C ILE A 350 -1.66 -11.61 17.71
N ALA A 351 -1.25 -10.46 17.18
CA ALA A 351 -1.77 -9.95 15.91
C ALA A 351 -1.42 -10.86 14.72
N VAL A 352 -0.23 -11.45 14.69
CA VAL A 352 0.17 -12.42 13.65
C VAL A 352 -0.73 -13.66 13.69
N VAL A 353 -0.97 -14.22 14.88
CA VAL A 353 -1.87 -15.37 15.05
C VAL A 353 -3.30 -15.00 14.64
N LEU A 354 -3.80 -13.84 15.08
CA LEU A 354 -5.12 -13.34 14.72
C LEU A 354 -5.24 -13.12 13.20
N LEU A 355 -4.20 -12.58 12.56
CA LEU A 355 -4.16 -12.42 11.11
C LEU A 355 -4.32 -13.77 10.40
N ALA A 356 -3.56 -14.79 10.80
CA ALA A 356 -3.65 -16.12 10.21
C ALA A 356 -5.08 -16.69 10.33
N VAL A 357 -5.68 -16.61 11.53
CA VAL A 357 -7.05 -17.06 11.78
C VAL A 357 -8.05 -16.30 10.92
N LEU A 358 -7.94 -14.97 10.83
CA LEU A 358 -8.84 -14.14 10.04
C LEU A 358 -8.69 -14.38 8.54
N LEU A 359 -7.48 -14.59 8.02
CA LEU A 359 -7.27 -14.92 6.61
C LEU A 359 -7.92 -16.27 6.25
N VAL A 360 -7.78 -17.29 7.08
CA VAL A 360 -8.44 -18.59 6.91
C VAL A 360 -9.96 -18.41 6.96
N TRP A 361 -10.48 -17.66 7.94
CA TRP A 361 -11.91 -17.39 8.07
C TRP A 361 -12.48 -16.60 6.88
N LEU A 362 -11.79 -15.56 6.41
CA LEU A 362 -12.19 -14.79 5.23
C LEU A 362 -12.21 -15.67 3.97
N TRP A 363 -11.20 -16.51 3.79
CA TRP A 363 -11.13 -17.45 2.68
C TRP A 363 -12.29 -18.48 2.75
N TRP A 364 -12.57 -18.99 3.95
CA TRP A 364 -13.70 -19.90 4.16
C TRP A 364 -15.04 -19.26 3.78
N ARG A 365 -15.24 -18.00 4.17
CA ARG A 365 -16.44 -17.21 3.83
C ARG A 365 -16.52 -16.90 2.33
N ALA A 366 -15.40 -16.68 1.68
CA ALA A 366 -15.31 -16.37 0.26
C ALA A 366 -15.78 -17.52 -0.65
N ARG A 367 -15.81 -18.78 -0.17
CA ARG A 367 -16.27 -19.94 -0.93
C ARG A 367 -17.74 -19.86 -1.35
N THR A 368 -18.55 -19.16 -0.61
CA THR A 368 -20.00 -19.00 -0.84
C THR A 368 -20.39 -17.54 -1.12
N ARG A 369 -19.40 -16.67 -1.26
CA ARG A 369 -19.59 -15.23 -1.47
C ARG A 369 -18.63 -14.73 -2.56
N ASP A 370 -18.57 -13.41 -2.78
CA ASP A 370 -17.68 -12.82 -3.78
C ASP A 370 -16.20 -12.90 -3.31
N PRO A 371 -15.36 -13.79 -3.90
CA PRO A 371 -13.98 -13.94 -3.48
C PRO A 371 -13.13 -12.71 -3.76
N LEU A 372 -13.47 -11.87 -4.74
CA LEU A 372 -12.72 -10.66 -5.07
C LEU A 372 -12.88 -9.60 -3.97
N TYR A 373 -14.10 -9.44 -3.44
CA TYR A 373 -14.35 -8.56 -2.30
C TYR A 373 -13.59 -9.04 -1.05
N TYR A 374 -13.60 -10.36 -0.80
CA TYR A 374 -12.88 -10.95 0.33
C TYR A 374 -11.36 -10.85 0.18
N ALA A 375 -10.83 -10.85 -1.04
CA ALA A 375 -9.41 -10.53 -1.29
C ALA A 375 -9.05 -9.11 -0.82
N GLY A 376 -9.92 -8.13 -1.10
CA GLY A 376 -9.76 -6.76 -0.60
C GLY A 376 -9.82 -6.66 0.92
N LEU A 377 -10.74 -7.41 1.56
CA LEU A 377 -10.80 -7.49 3.03
C LEU A 377 -9.55 -8.16 3.62
N ALA A 378 -9.04 -9.20 2.99
CA ALA A 378 -7.82 -9.88 3.42
C ALA A 378 -6.61 -8.94 3.40
N LEU A 379 -6.47 -8.11 2.35
CA LEU A 379 -5.46 -7.05 2.32
C LEU A 379 -5.67 -6.01 3.43
N ALA A 380 -6.92 -5.60 3.71
CA ALA A 380 -7.22 -4.64 4.77
C ALA A 380 -6.85 -5.17 6.15
N VAL A 381 -7.18 -6.43 6.43
CA VAL A 381 -6.82 -7.10 7.70
C VAL A 381 -5.30 -7.28 7.80
N THR A 382 -4.64 -7.62 6.68
CA THR A 382 -3.17 -7.73 6.64
C THR A 382 -2.51 -6.39 6.99
N VAL A 383 -2.98 -5.29 6.43
CA VAL A 383 -2.47 -3.95 6.78
C VAL A 383 -2.76 -3.63 8.24
N ALA A 384 -4.01 -3.80 8.69
CA ALA A 384 -4.42 -3.44 10.05
C ALA A 384 -3.69 -4.23 11.14
N LEU A 385 -3.36 -5.49 10.91
CA LEU A 385 -2.66 -6.36 11.88
C LEU A 385 -1.15 -6.45 11.65
N SER A 386 -0.61 -5.74 10.65
CA SER A 386 0.83 -5.62 10.44
C SER A 386 1.52 -4.96 11.64
N PRO A 387 2.72 -5.40 12.04
CA PRO A 387 3.49 -4.78 13.12
C PRO A 387 3.86 -3.33 12.83
N VAL A 388 3.89 -2.95 11.54
CA VAL A 388 4.13 -1.58 11.08
C VAL A 388 3.14 -1.25 9.97
N VAL A 389 2.50 -0.10 10.08
CA VAL A 389 1.57 0.42 9.07
C VAL A 389 2.08 1.77 8.58
N HIS A 390 2.57 1.77 7.36
CA HIS A 390 2.82 3.01 6.63
C HIS A 390 1.54 3.49 5.92
N PRO A 391 1.30 4.79 5.78
CA PRO A 391 0.08 5.31 5.18
C PRO A 391 -0.21 4.75 3.78
N TRP A 392 0.80 4.57 2.95
CA TRP A 392 0.64 4.03 1.58
C TRP A 392 0.27 2.54 1.54
N TYR A 393 0.41 1.77 2.64
CA TYR A 393 -0.07 0.39 2.66
C TYR A 393 -1.59 0.29 2.48
N TRP A 394 -2.33 1.33 2.87
CA TRP A 394 -3.77 1.40 2.65
C TRP A 394 -4.17 1.49 1.17
N THR A 395 -3.22 1.75 0.26
CA THR A 395 -3.46 1.67 -1.19
C THR A 395 -3.75 0.24 -1.63
N TRP A 396 -3.22 -0.79 -0.94
CA TRP A 396 -3.42 -2.18 -1.31
C TRP A 396 -4.90 -2.60 -1.21
N PRO A 397 -5.55 -2.52 -0.04
CA PRO A 397 -6.98 -2.79 0.04
C PRO A 397 -7.81 -1.77 -0.76
N LEU A 398 -7.40 -0.51 -0.85
CA LEU A 398 -8.12 0.53 -1.57
C LEU A 398 -8.32 0.14 -3.05
N PHE A 399 -7.29 -0.32 -3.76
CA PHE A 399 -7.38 -0.70 -5.16
C PHE A 399 -8.39 -1.83 -5.39
N VAL A 400 -8.33 -2.87 -4.59
CA VAL A 400 -9.21 -4.03 -4.74
C VAL A 400 -10.63 -3.69 -4.30
N LEU A 401 -10.81 -3.04 -3.15
CA LEU A 401 -12.13 -2.69 -2.61
C LEU A 401 -12.83 -1.61 -3.45
N ALA A 402 -12.10 -0.66 -4.04
CA ALA A 402 -12.68 0.31 -4.97
C ALA A 402 -13.36 -0.37 -6.16
N ALA A 403 -12.79 -1.50 -6.63
CA ALA A 403 -13.30 -2.26 -7.75
C ALA A 403 -14.32 -3.35 -7.35
N THR A 404 -14.42 -3.75 -6.08
CA THR A 404 -15.21 -4.93 -5.68
C THR A 404 -16.25 -4.63 -4.60
N ALA A 405 -16.06 -3.59 -3.78
CA ALA A 405 -16.97 -3.27 -2.69
C ALA A 405 -18.20 -2.49 -3.16
N ARG A 406 -19.38 -2.90 -2.70
CA ARG A 406 -20.62 -2.12 -2.91
C ARG A 406 -20.70 -0.91 -1.98
N ARG A 407 -20.28 -1.06 -0.72
CA ARG A 407 -20.22 0.01 0.29
C ARG A 407 -18.79 0.48 0.47
N THR A 408 -18.55 1.78 0.39
CA THR A 408 -17.20 2.37 0.32
C THR A 408 -16.79 3.16 1.56
N GLY A 409 -17.73 3.52 2.44
CA GLY A 409 -17.52 4.52 3.49
C GLY A 409 -16.29 4.28 4.36
N TRP A 410 -16.12 3.07 4.92
CA TRP A 410 -15.06 2.83 5.89
C TRP A 410 -13.65 2.95 5.28
N PHE A 411 -13.39 2.34 4.12
CA PHE A 411 -12.05 2.38 3.53
C PHE A 411 -11.73 3.74 2.88
N VAL A 412 -12.73 4.50 2.47
CA VAL A 412 -12.58 5.89 2.05
C VAL A 412 -12.13 6.75 3.24
N VAL A 413 -12.77 6.60 4.42
CA VAL A 413 -12.36 7.33 5.63
C VAL A 413 -10.92 6.97 6.03
N VAL A 414 -10.56 5.70 6.00
CA VAL A 414 -9.18 5.27 6.30
C VAL A 414 -8.18 5.90 5.34
N ALA A 415 -8.48 5.90 4.03
CA ALA A 415 -7.61 6.52 3.04
C ALA A 415 -7.49 8.05 3.22
N LEU A 416 -8.58 8.73 3.60
CA LEU A 416 -8.57 10.16 3.93
C LEU A 416 -7.64 10.44 5.11
N VAL A 417 -7.78 9.71 6.22
CA VAL A 417 -6.93 9.89 7.40
C VAL A 417 -5.47 9.59 7.06
N ALA A 418 -5.21 8.51 6.35
CA ALA A 418 -3.86 8.12 5.95
C ALA A 418 -3.15 9.18 5.11
N SER A 419 -3.89 9.97 4.31
CA SER A 419 -3.33 11.02 3.46
C SER A 419 -2.64 12.15 4.23
N PHE A 420 -2.95 12.32 5.52
CA PHE A 420 -2.39 13.37 6.37
C PHE A 420 -1.26 12.88 7.29
N LEU A 421 -0.85 11.62 7.21
CA LEU A 421 0.06 11.03 8.20
C LEU A 421 1.55 11.14 7.84
N VAL A 422 1.91 11.74 6.71
CA VAL A 422 3.32 11.91 6.29
C VAL A 422 3.60 13.35 5.92
N LEU A 423 4.70 13.87 6.47
CA LEU A 423 5.20 15.21 6.17
C LEU A 423 5.86 15.27 4.78
N PRO A 424 5.99 16.45 4.16
CA PRO A 424 6.57 16.59 2.82
C PRO A 424 7.95 15.95 2.64
N ASN A 425 8.80 16.04 3.67
CA ASN A 425 10.15 15.48 3.67
C ASN A 425 10.23 13.95 3.90
N GLY A 426 9.08 13.26 3.95
CA GLY A 426 9.00 11.82 4.11
C GLY A 426 9.01 11.31 5.55
N ILE A 427 9.01 12.20 6.55
CA ILE A 427 8.94 11.78 7.94
C ILE A 427 7.49 11.57 8.35
N GLY A 428 7.20 10.40 8.93
CA GLY A 428 5.87 10.06 9.40
C GLY A 428 5.46 10.89 10.62
N LEU A 429 4.34 11.59 10.53
CA LEU A 429 3.72 12.33 11.62
C LEU A 429 3.45 11.45 12.87
N PRO A 430 3.09 10.16 12.76
CA PRO A 430 2.93 9.25 13.88
C PRO A 430 4.15 9.12 14.80
N ARG A 431 5.34 9.42 14.33
CA ARG A 431 6.56 9.41 15.14
C ARG A 431 6.49 10.42 16.29
N PHE A 432 5.85 11.57 16.06
CA PHE A 432 5.80 12.70 17.02
C PHE A 432 4.52 12.71 17.86
N THR A 433 3.51 11.95 17.46
CA THR A 433 2.20 11.94 18.11
C THR A 433 1.91 10.63 18.85
N LYS A 434 2.93 9.80 19.11
CA LYS A 434 2.75 8.46 19.67
C LYS A 434 2.16 8.43 21.08
N THR A 435 2.47 9.42 21.93
CA THR A 435 1.93 9.50 23.29
C THR A 435 0.42 9.74 23.34
N VAL A 436 -0.14 10.38 22.32
CA VAL A 436 -1.59 10.60 22.17
C VAL A 436 -2.19 9.58 21.21
N GLY A 437 -1.50 9.32 20.10
CA GLY A 437 -2.01 8.46 19.03
C GLY A 437 -2.14 6.99 19.45
N ALA A 438 -1.23 6.46 20.27
CA ALA A 438 -1.29 5.08 20.71
C ALA A 438 -2.52 4.81 21.62
N PRO A 439 -2.82 5.61 22.66
CA PRO A 439 -4.05 5.45 23.43
C PRO A 439 -5.32 5.62 22.57
N LEU A 440 -5.36 6.60 21.67
CA LEU A 440 -6.53 6.81 20.80
C LEU A 440 -6.76 5.63 19.85
N MET A 441 -5.69 5.09 19.25
CA MET A 441 -5.79 3.88 18.42
C MET A 441 -6.22 2.67 19.25
N THR A 442 -5.72 2.52 20.46
CA THR A 442 -6.14 1.45 21.39
C THR A 442 -7.62 1.56 21.72
N LEU A 443 -8.12 2.78 22.00
CA LEU A 443 -9.55 3.03 22.20
C LEU A 443 -10.36 2.66 20.95
N LEU A 444 -9.89 3.04 19.76
CA LEU A 444 -10.53 2.66 18.50
C LEU A 444 -10.60 1.14 18.33
N VAL A 445 -9.54 0.41 18.66
CA VAL A 445 -9.51 -1.07 18.64
C VAL A 445 -10.60 -1.62 19.58
N ILE A 446 -10.67 -1.12 20.80
CA ILE A 446 -11.70 -1.55 21.78
C ILE A 446 -13.10 -1.30 21.24
N VAL A 447 -13.38 -0.11 20.73
CA VAL A 447 -14.68 0.24 20.15
C VAL A 447 -15.05 -0.67 18.99
N VAL A 448 -14.11 -0.92 18.06
CA VAL A 448 -14.34 -1.82 16.92
C VAL A 448 -14.61 -3.25 17.39
N VAL A 449 -13.86 -3.77 18.35
CA VAL A 449 -14.09 -5.12 18.90
C VAL A 449 -15.47 -5.21 19.56
N ILE A 450 -15.84 -4.24 20.39
CA ILE A 450 -17.16 -4.20 21.03
C ILE A 450 -18.27 -4.16 19.98
N TRP A 451 -18.11 -3.31 18.96
CA TRP A 451 -19.08 -3.22 17.87
C TRP A 451 -19.21 -4.54 17.09
N LEU A 452 -18.10 -5.21 16.77
CA LEU A 452 -18.11 -6.51 16.08
C LEU A 452 -18.83 -7.59 16.94
N VAL A 453 -18.53 -7.66 18.24
CA VAL A 453 -19.17 -8.61 19.15
C VAL A 453 -20.67 -8.36 19.25
N ARG A 454 -21.10 -7.09 19.40
CA ARG A 454 -22.52 -6.73 19.45
C ARG A 454 -23.23 -7.08 18.14
N SER A 455 -22.64 -6.76 17.00
CA SER A 455 -23.19 -7.06 15.68
C SER A 455 -23.33 -8.58 15.45
N ALA A 456 -22.35 -9.37 15.90
CA ALA A 456 -22.41 -10.82 15.81
C ALA A 456 -23.48 -11.43 16.71
N ARG A 457 -23.73 -10.86 17.89
CA ARG A 457 -24.82 -11.29 18.79
C ARG A 457 -26.19 -10.94 18.22
N ALA A 458 -26.37 -9.73 17.70
CA ALA A 458 -27.62 -9.30 17.06
C ALA A 458 -27.99 -10.19 15.85
N ALA A 459 -27.01 -10.61 15.06
CA ALA A 459 -27.23 -11.50 13.92
C ALA A 459 -27.62 -12.95 14.30
N ARG A 460 -27.51 -13.34 15.58
CA ARG A 460 -27.86 -14.67 16.09
C ARG A 460 -29.23 -14.71 16.80
N GLN A 461 -29.85 -13.57 17.08
CA GLN A 461 -31.19 -13.53 17.67
C GLN A 461 -32.21 -13.92 16.59
N PRO A 462 -33.05 -14.93 16.84
CA PRO A 462 -34.16 -15.25 15.93
C PRO A 462 -35.08 -14.04 15.82
N VAL A 463 -35.50 -13.74 14.58
CA VAL A 463 -36.58 -12.78 14.36
C VAL A 463 -37.77 -13.33 15.11
N ALA A 464 -38.22 -12.64 16.16
CA ALA A 464 -39.48 -12.97 16.81
C ALA A 464 -40.58 -12.85 15.74
N THR A 465 -41.13 -13.97 15.33
CA THR A 465 -42.31 -14.02 14.46
C THR A 465 -43.49 -13.69 15.35
N ASP A 466 -43.98 -12.42 15.30
CA ASP A 466 -45.29 -12.02 15.75
C ASP A 466 -46.35 -12.45 14.73
#